data_b02ee857f886217f403622531f56e199
#
_entry.id   b02ee857f886217f403622531f56e199
#
_cell.length_a   1.000
_cell.length_b   1.000
_cell.length_c   1.000
_cell.angle_alpha   90.00
_cell.angle_beta   90.00
_cell.angle_gamma   90.00
#
_symmetry.space_group_name_H-M   'P 1'
#
loop_
_entity.id
_entity.type
_entity.pdbx_description
1 polymer ?
#
loop_
_entity_poly.entity_id
_entity_poly.type
_entity_poly.pdbx_seq_one_letter_code
_entity_poly.pdbx_strand_id
1 'polypeptide(L)'
;MFTGIIREIGTLQAINKGGNSFQLDIKAERVVKSAGKGDSIAVNGVCLTVVAFTSSGFKADVMPETLRKSNLGDLKPGNLVNLEPSLGVNDLLDGHIVTGHIDGTGQLLKIKPEKNARVLSIDYPKELGKYIVAKGSIAVNGVSLTVVEVDDKSFKVSLIPESWSETTFYQSKIGDTINLETDILGKYIVNTTENYLNNAGENREKSGSLTKEKLQKYGYDL
;
A
#
# COMPACT_ATOMS: atom_id res chain seq x y z
N MET A 1 7.52 9.79 0.42
CA MET A 1 6.19 9.68 -0.23
C MET A 1 6.38 9.38 -1.70
N PHE A 2 5.40 8.73 -2.33
CA PHE A 2 5.42 8.25 -3.70
C PHE A 2 4.07 8.54 -4.36
N THR A 3 3.96 8.29 -5.65
CA THR A 3 2.73 8.50 -6.44
C THR A 3 2.04 7.20 -6.83
N GLY A 4 2.76 6.08 -6.75
CA GLY A 4 2.34 4.78 -7.29
C GLY A 4 2.52 4.68 -8.81
N ILE A 5 3.33 5.55 -9.39
CA ILE A 5 3.71 5.49 -10.82
C ILE A 5 5.11 4.90 -10.92
N ILE A 6 5.19 3.67 -11.36
CA ILE A 6 6.46 2.96 -11.49
C ILE A 6 7.34 3.63 -12.54
N ARG A 7 8.60 3.85 -12.21
CA ARG A 7 9.57 4.49 -13.10
C ARG A 7 10.54 3.50 -13.73
N GLU A 8 10.72 2.33 -13.11
CA GLU A 8 11.65 1.32 -13.59
C GLU A 8 11.28 -0.07 -13.03
N ILE A 9 11.55 -1.11 -13.81
CA ILE A 9 11.59 -2.48 -13.33
C ILE A 9 13.04 -2.82 -13.03
N GLY A 10 13.37 -2.95 -11.74
CA GLY A 10 14.68 -3.38 -11.29
C GLY A 10 14.79 -4.90 -11.13
N THR A 11 16.01 -5.37 -10.86
CA THR A 11 16.28 -6.78 -10.60
C THR A 11 16.97 -6.94 -9.27
N LEU A 12 16.42 -7.76 -8.38
CA LEU A 12 17.09 -8.13 -7.13
C LEU A 12 18.32 -8.99 -7.46
N GLN A 13 19.50 -8.51 -7.06
CA GLN A 13 20.77 -9.24 -7.26
C GLN A 13 21.13 -10.10 -6.06
N ALA A 14 20.94 -9.58 -4.85
CA ALA A 14 21.27 -10.30 -3.61
C ALA A 14 20.42 -9.81 -2.43
N ILE A 15 20.24 -10.69 -1.46
CA ILE A 15 19.76 -10.38 -0.11
C ILE A 15 20.87 -10.76 0.86
N ASN A 16 21.55 -9.77 1.42
CA ASN A 16 22.64 -9.98 2.35
C ASN A 16 22.15 -9.82 3.79
N LYS A 17 22.45 -10.78 4.66
CA LYS A 17 22.16 -10.68 6.09
C LYS A 17 23.30 -9.95 6.78
N GLY A 18 23.03 -8.81 7.39
CA GLY A 18 23.98 -8.00 8.14
C GLY A 18 23.52 -7.82 9.59
N GLY A 19 24.05 -8.62 10.51
CA GLY A 19 23.65 -8.52 11.92
C GLY A 19 22.14 -8.68 12.13
N ASN A 20 21.47 -7.61 12.58
CA ASN A 20 20.02 -7.59 12.83
C ASN A 20 19.20 -7.01 11.67
N SER A 21 19.80 -6.67 10.54
CA SER A 21 19.13 -6.14 9.34
C SER A 21 19.44 -6.99 8.13
N PHE A 22 18.66 -6.79 7.08
CA PHE A 22 18.94 -7.34 5.76
C PHE A 22 19.24 -6.18 4.81
N GLN A 23 20.09 -6.45 3.82
CA GLN A 23 20.39 -5.48 2.77
C GLN A 23 20.02 -6.07 1.42
N LEU A 24 19.17 -5.40 0.68
CA LEU A 24 18.85 -5.73 -0.70
C LEU A 24 19.85 -5.03 -1.61
N ASP A 25 20.38 -5.78 -2.58
CA ASP A 25 21.20 -5.26 -3.67
C ASP A 25 20.35 -5.32 -4.94
N ILE A 26 20.03 -4.18 -5.53
CA ILE A 26 19.07 -4.07 -6.62
C ILE A 26 19.75 -3.41 -7.82
N LYS A 27 19.74 -4.09 -8.95
CA LYS A 27 20.14 -3.53 -10.26
C LYS A 27 19.06 -2.58 -10.74
N ALA A 28 19.45 -1.34 -11.06
CA ALA A 28 18.60 -0.29 -11.58
C ALA A 28 19.45 0.75 -12.31
N GLU A 29 18.90 1.41 -13.34
CA GLU A 29 19.64 2.38 -14.16
C GLU A 29 18.98 3.76 -14.20
N ARG A 30 17.64 3.83 -14.04
CA ARG A 30 16.86 5.07 -14.14
C ARG A 30 16.70 5.74 -12.79
N VAL A 31 16.18 5.02 -11.79
CA VAL A 31 15.91 5.58 -10.46
C VAL A 31 17.18 6.03 -9.72
N VAL A 32 18.32 5.41 -10.01
CA VAL A 32 19.61 5.79 -9.41
C VAL A 32 20.19 7.11 -9.94
N LYS A 33 19.69 7.63 -11.08
CA LYS A 33 20.16 8.91 -11.65
C LYS A 33 19.73 10.11 -10.81
N SER A 34 18.61 10.00 -10.11
CA SER A 34 18.06 11.05 -9.27
C SER A 34 18.19 10.75 -7.77
N ALA A 35 18.65 9.55 -7.40
CA ALA A 35 18.73 9.14 -6.01
C ALA A 35 20.14 9.33 -5.44
N GLY A 36 20.21 9.76 -4.17
CA GLY A 36 21.40 9.85 -3.36
C GLY A 36 21.36 8.92 -2.15
N LYS A 37 22.48 8.82 -1.44
CA LYS A 37 22.52 8.12 -0.15
C LYS A 37 21.61 8.84 0.86
N GLY A 38 20.73 8.09 1.50
CA GLY A 38 19.73 8.61 2.45
C GLY A 38 18.36 8.85 1.81
N ASP A 39 18.25 8.88 0.48
CA ASP A 39 16.96 9.01 -0.20
C ASP A 39 16.14 7.73 -0.09
N SER A 40 14.84 7.86 -0.33
CA SER A 40 13.90 6.73 -0.34
C SER A 40 13.60 6.28 -1.76
N ILE A 41 13.61 4.96 -1.97
CA ILE A 41 13.09 4.32 -3.19
C ILE A 41 12.04 3.30 -2.75
N ALA A 42 10.87 3.32 -3.38
CA ALA A 42 9.88 2.27 -3.20
C ALA A 42 10.26 1.04 -4.03
N VAL A 43 10.32 -0.13 -3.38
CA VAL A 43 10.59 -1.44 -3.99
C VAL A 43 9.34 -2.30 -3.81
N ASN A 44 8.63 -2.64 -4.88
CA ASN A 44 7.30 -3.23 -4.82
C ASN A 44 6.36 -2.48 -3.84
N GLY A 45 6.45 -1.15 -3.81
CA GLY A 45 5.69 -0.29 -2.91
C GLY A 45 6.27 -0.16 -1.50
N VAL A 46 7.30 -0.90 -1.12
CA VAL A 46 7.95 -0.77 0.19
C VAL A 46 8.96 0.37 0.17
N CYS A 47 8.78 1.37 1.02
CA CYS A 47 9.72 2.48 1.19
C CYS A 47 11.02 1.99 1.83
N LEU A 48 12.12 2.07 1.10
CA LEU A 48 13.45 1.68 1.56
C LEU A 48 14.43 2.84 1.45
N THR A 49 15.32 2.96 2.42
CA THR A 49 16.38 3.98 2.42
C THR A 49 17.61 3.47 1.71
N VAL A 50 18.10 4.24 0.74
CA VAL A 50 19.33 3.96 -0.02
C VAL A 50 20.54 4.16 0.89
N VAL A 51 21.32 3.11 1.09
CA VAL A 51 22.57 3.16 1.90
C VAL A 51 23.83 3.25 1.04
N ALA A 52 23.77 2.73 -0.18
CA ALA A 52 24.81 2.86 -1.20
C ALA A 52 24.19 2.79 -2.60
N PHE A 53 24.82 3.46 -3.56
CA PHE A 53 24.38 3.41 -4.98
C PHE A 53 25.57 3.51 -5.93
N THR A 54 25.34 3.05 -7.15
CA THR A 54 26.25 3.12 -8.30
C THR A 54 25.45 3.58 -9.52
N SER A 55 26.09 3.71 -10.67
CA SER A 55 25.39 3.99 -11.93
C SER A 55 24.49 2.84 -12.41
N SER A 56 24.60 1.65 -11.82
CA SER A 56 23.91 0.44 -12.26
C SER A 56 23.07 -0.24 -11.17
N GLY A 57 22.89 0.41 -10.01
CA GLY A 57 22.07 -0.14 -8.93
C GLY A 57 22.26 0.56 -7.60
N PHE A 58 21.51 0.09 -6.61
CA PHE A 58 21.57 0.61 -5.24
C PHE A 58 21.43 -0.52 -4.22
N LYS A 59 21.85 -0.19 -3.00
CA LYS A 59 21.64 -1.05 -1.82
C LYS A 59 20.74 -0.34 -0.84
N ALA A 60 19.80 -1.07 -0.29
CA ALA A 60 18.88 -0.56 0.71
C ALA A 60 18.79 -1.52 1.90
N ASP A 61 18.81 -0.97 3.11
CA ASP A 61 18.62 -1.76 4.31
C ASP A 61 17.14 -2.01 4.56
N VAL A 62 16.83 -3.23 5.01
CA VAL A 62 15.46 -3.67 5.30
C VAL A 62 15.39 -4.26 6.68
N MET A 63 14.42 -3.81 7.47
CA MET A 63 14.16 -4.39 8.79
C MET A 63 13.50 -5.77 8.67
N PRO A 64 13.78 -6.70 9.61
CA PRO A 64 13.15 -8.03 9.60
C PRO A 64 11.62 -7.98 9.57
N GLU A 65 11.01 -6.99 10.24
CA GLU A 65 9.55 -6.81 10.26
C GLU A 65 9.01 -6.47 8.86
N THR A 66 9.72 -5.63 8.11
CA THR A 66 9.34 -5.27 6.73
C THR A 66 9.36 -6.48 5.81
N LEU A 67 10.36 -7.37 5.94
CA LEU A 67 10.41 -8.63 5.19
C LEU A 67 9.23 -9.56 5.55
N ARG A 68 8.84 -9.61 6.83
CA ARG A 68 7.72 -10.45 7.26
C ARG A 68 6.35 -9.93 6.80
N LYS A 69 6.20 -8.61 6.68
CA LYS A 69 4.92 -7.96 6.35
C LYS A 69 4.75 -7.63 4.87
N SER A 70 5.75 -7.96 4.05
CA SER A 70 5.72 -7.67 2.63
C SER A 70 6.22 -8.86 1.81
N ASN A 71 5.98 -8.82 0.52
CA ASN A 71 6.48 -9.84 -0.41
C ASN A 71 8.01 -9.78 -0.61
N LEU A 72 8.70 -8.78 -0.04
CA LEU A 72 10.15 -8.71 -0.13
C LEU A 72 10.84 -9.91 0.53
N GLY A 73 10.18 -10.53 1.54
CA GLY A 73 10.69 -11.74 2.19
C GLY A 73 10.70 -12.99 1.31
N ASP A 74 9.84 -13.02 0.29
CA ASP A 74 9.70 -14.14 -0.65
C ASP A 74 10.62 -14.02 -1.86
N LEU A 75 11.22 -12.85 -2.07
CA LEU A 75 12.06 -12.56 -3.23
C LEU A 75 13.37 -13.37 -3.20
N LYS A 76 13.83 -13.71 -4.40
CA LYS A 76 15.09 -14.41 -4.66
C LYS A 76 15.93 -13.62 -5.67
N PRO A 77 17.25 -13.77 -5.65
CA PRO A 77 18.10 -13.21 -6.70
C PRO A 77 17.57 -13.56 -8.11
N GLY A 78 17.50 -12.56 -8.97
CA GLY A 78 16.92 -12.64 -10.30
C GLY A 78 15.44 -12.23 -10.38
N ASN A 79 14.72 -12.06 -9.25
CA ASN A 79 13.36 -11.56 -9.29
C ASN A 79 13.31 -10.08 -9.69
N LEU A 80 12.29 -9.74 -10.45
CA LEU A 80 12.00 -8.36 -10.84
C LEU A 80 11.22 -7.64 -9.73
N VAL A 81 11.44 -6.35 -9.61
CA VAL A 81 10.77 -5.47 -8.64
C VAL A 81 10.36 -4.16 -9.30
N ASN A 82 9.20 -3.65 -8.93
CA ASN A 82 8.76 -2.31 -9.30
C ASN A 82 9.54 -1.27 -8.50
N LEU A 83 10.05 -0.25 -9.16
CA LEU A 83 10.83 0.81 -8.53
C LEU A 83 10.22 2.18 -8.80
N GLU A 84 10.11 2.98 -7.74
CA GLU A 84 9.71 4.38 -7.81
C GLU A 84 10.60 5.19 -6.86
N PRO A 85 11.28 6.27 -7.33
CA PRO A 85 11.99 7.20 -6.45
C PRO A 85 10.98 8.03 -5.65
N SER A 86 11.39 8.56 -4.50
CA SER A 86 10.53 9.45 -3.72
C SER A 86 10.15 10.71 -4.52
N LEU A 87 8.90 11.15 -4.30
CA LEU A 87 8.33 12.34 -4.93
C LEU A 87 9.10 13.60 -4.53
N GLY A 88 9.60 14.34 -5.49
CA GLY A 88 10.21 15.65 -5.31
C GLY A 88 9.14 16.76 -5.22
N VAL A 89 9.55 17.95 -4.74
CA VAL A 89 8.64 19.09 -4.54
C VAL A 89 8.00 19.58 -5.85
N ASN A 90 8.69 19.40 -6.98
CA ASN A 90 8.23 19.86 -8.29
C ASN A 90 7.60 18.73 -9.14
N ASP A 91 7.47 17.53 -8.59
CA ASP A 91 6.89 16.40 -9.33
C ASP A 91 5.35 16.43 -9.29
N LEU A 92 4.73 15.83 -10.30
CA LEU A 92 3.28 15.69 -10.39
C LEU A 92 2.81 14.48 -9.59
N LEU A 93 1.66 14.62 -8.93
CA LEU A 93 0.97 13.52 -8.26
C LEU A 93 0.01 12.85 -9.24
N ASP A 94 0.55 12.09 -10.22
CA ASP A 94 -0.24 11.45 -11.28
C ASP A 94 -1.06 10.23 -10.83
N GLY A 95 -0.76 9.68 -9.65
CA GLY A 95 -1.50 8.56 -9.04
C GLY A 95 -2.30 8.99 -7.82
N HIS A 96 -1.92 8.50 -6.65
CA HIS A 96 -2.45 8.93 -5.34
C HIS A 96 -1.31 9.02 -4.32
N ILE A 97 -1.60 9.45 -3.10
CA ILE A 97 -0.58 9.54 -2.04
C ILE A 97 -0.23 8.13 -1.55
N VAL A 98 0.94 7.65 -1.95
CA VAL A 98 1.52 6.37 -1.51
C VAL A 98 2.64 6.65 -0.53
N THR A 99 2.57 6.04 0.65
CA THR A 99 3.55 6.28 1.73
C THR A 99 4.73 5.31 1.65
N GLY A 100 4.52 4.15 1.05
CA GLY A 100 5.46 3.05 1.01
C GLY A 100 5.39 2.16 2.26
N HIS A 101 4.32 2.28 3.05
CA HIS A 101 4.09 1.49 4.25
C HIS A 101 3.00 0.46 3.98
N ILE A 102 3.44 -0.77 3.72
CA ILE A 102 2.55 -1.87 3.36
C ILE A 102 1.62 -2.21 4.53
N ASP A 103 0.32 -2.24 4.25
CA ASP A 103 -0.72 -2.60 5.23
C ASP A 103 -0.87 -4.12 5.40
N GLY A 104 -0.60 -4.84 4.33
CA GLY A 104 -0.69 -6.29 4.28
C GLY A 104 -0.34 -6.82 2.90
N THR A 105 -0.43 -8.13 2.75
CA THR A 105 -0.26 -8.79 1.46
C THR A 105 -1.54 -9.52 1.08
N GLY A 106 -1.79 -9.61 -0.22
CA GLY A 106 -2.82 -10.45 -0.81
C GLY A 106 -2.23 -11.41 -1.82
N GLN A 107 -3.01 -12.38 -2.28
CA GLN A 107 -2.63 -13.30 -3.34
C GLN A 107 -3.31 -12.96 -4.65
N LEU A 108 -2.60 -13.05 -5.75
CA LEU A 108 -3.16 -12.92 -7.08
C LEU A 108 -4.01 -14.16 -7.42
N LEU A 109 -5.32 -14.00 -7.38
CA LEU A 109 -6.28 -15.11 -7.56
C LEU A 109 -6.58 -15.37 -9.03
N LYS A 110 -6.59 -14.30 -9.86
CA LYS A 110 -6.99 -14.42 -11.27
C LYS A 110 -6.41 -13.29 -12.12
N ILE A 111 -6.05 -13.62 -13.35
CA ILE A 111 -5.72 -12.67 -14.41
C ILE A 111 -6.68 -12.93 -15.57
N LYS A 112 -7.54 -11.96 -15.90
CA LYS A 112 -8.50 -12.08 -17.01
C LYS A 112 -8.21 -11.02 -18.06
N PRO A 113 -7.93 -11.39 -19.32
CA PRO A 113 -7.94 -10.44 -20.42
C PRO A 113 -9.33 -9.84 -20.61
N GLU A 114 -9.40 -8.51 -20.76
CA GLU A 114 -10.65 -7.82 -21.07
C GLU A 114 -10.37 -6.70 -22.07
N LYS A 115 -10.74 -6.92 -23.34
CA LYS A 115 -10.38 -6.05 -24.47
C LYS A 115 -8.86 -5.81 -24.50
N ASN A 116 -8.44 -4.55 -24.35
CA ASN A 116 -7.03 -4.15 -24.27
C ASN A 116 -6.44 -4.16 -22.85
N ALA A 117 -7.24 -4.43 -21.83
CA ALA A 117 -6.82 -4.41 -20.43
C ALA A 117 -6.60 -5.82 -19.87
N ARG A 118 -6.02 -5.87 -18.66
CA ARG A 118 -5.92 -7.06 -17.81
C ARG A 118 -6.61 -6.77 -16.48
N VAL A 119 -7.64 -7.55 -16.16
CA VAL A 119 -8.32 -7.48 -14.87
C VAL A 119 -7.68 -8.48 -13.93
N LEU A 120 -7.13 -7.99 -12.83
CA LEU A 120 -6.57 -8.78 -11.75
C LEU A 120 -7.60 -8.91 -10.64
N SER A 121 -7.77 -10.12 -10.08
CA SER A 121 -8.49 -10.34 -8.83
C SER A 121 -7.48 -10.71 -7.75
N ILE A 122 -7.50 -10.02 -6.63
CA ILE A 122 -6.52 -10.15 -5.54
C ILE A 122 -7.31 -10.26 -4.24
N ASP A 123 -6.96 -11.23 -3.38
CA ASP A 123 -7.52 -11.28 -2.03
C ASP A 123 -6.87 -10.23 -1.11
N TYR A 124 -7.41 -10.09 0.07
CA TYR A 124 -6.85 -9.17 1.06
C TYR A 124 -7.18 -9.60 2.49
N PRO A 125 -6.33 -9.23 3.47
CA PRO A 125 -6.64 -9.41 4.88
C PRO A 125 -7.92 -8.68 5.27
N LYS A 126 -8.82 -9.34 5.98
CA LYS A 126 -10.17 -8.84 6.32
C LYS A 126 -10.17 -7.43 6.94
N GLU A 127 -9.15 -7.13 7.73
CA GLU A 127 -8.97 -5.82 8.38
C GLU A 127 -8.78 -4.67 7.39
N LEU A 128 -8.34 -4.94 6.17
CA LEU A 128 -8.17 -3.92 5.14
C LEU A 128 -9.49 -3.59 4.42
N GLY A 129 -10.50 -4.44 4.50
CA GLY A 129 -11.75 -4.30 3.75
C GLY A 129 -12.46 -2.96 3.97
N LYS A 130 -12.38 -2.39 5.18
CA LYS A 130 -12.98 -1.09 5.48
C LYS A 130 -12.31 0.11 4.78
N TYR A 131 -11.11 -0.08 4.24
CA TYR A 131 -10.36 0.95 3.51
C TYR A 131 -10.39 0.77 1.99
N ILE A 132 -10.83 -0.41 1.50
CA ILE A 132 -10.89 -0.71 0.07
C ILE A 132 -12.32 -0.44 -0.41
N VAL A 133 -12.47 0.58 -1.25
CA VAL A 133 -13.79 0.98 -1.75
C VAL A 133 -13.81 0.96 -3.28
N ALA A 134 -14.94 0.55 -3.88
CA ALA A 134 -15.09 0.59 -5.33
C ALA A 134 -14.91 2.02 -5.85
N LYS A 135 -14.14 2.18 -6.93
CA LYS A 135 -13.71 3.46 -7.53
C LYS A 135 -12.69 4.24 -6.71
N GLY A 136 -12.26 3.75 -5.54
CA GLY A 136 -11.15 4.30 -4.80
C GLY A 136 -9.80 3.87 -5.37
N SER A 137 -8.71 4.43 -4.82
CA SER A 137 -7.33 4.08 -5.15
C SER A 137 -6.76 3.06 -4.17
N ILE A 138 -5.86 2.23 -4.67
CA ILE A 138 -5.05 1.30 -3.87
C ILE A 138 -3.70 1.14 -4.55
N ALA A 139 -2.62 1.05 -3.77
CA ALA A 139 -1.32 0.69 -4.30
C ALA A 139 -1.12 -0.83 -4.22
N VAL A 140 -0.81 -1.45 -5.36
CA VAL A 140 -0.67 -2.90 -5.55
C VAL A 140 0.74 -3.16 -6.07
N ASN A 141 1.63 -3.76 -5.28
CA ASN A 141 3.08 -3.78 -5.53
C ASN A 141 3.64 -2.40 -5.89
N GLY A 142 3.14 -1.36 -5.22
CA GLY A 142 3.51 0.03 -5.44
C GLY A 142 2.84 0.71 -6.64
N VAL A 143 2.05 0.00 -7.42
CA VAL A 143 1.33 0.57 -8.58
C VAL A 143 0.00 1.16 -8.12
N SER A 144 -0.22 2.45 -8.37
CA SER A 144 -1.50 3.12 -8.11
C SER A 144 -2.57 2.61 -9.07
N LEU A 145 -3.61 1.98 -8.56
CA LEU A 145 -4.68 1.39 -9.36
C LEU A 145 -6.04 1.76 -8.81
N THR A 146 -7.02 1.89 -9.71
CA THR A 146 -8.42 2.09 -9.34
C THR A 146 -9.07 0.74 -9.04
N VAL A 147 -9.74 0.64 -7.90
CA VAL A 147 -10.57 -0.52 -7.55
C VAL A 147 -11.81 -0.55 -8.44
N VAL A 148 -11.94 -1.57 -9.28
CA VAL A 148 -13.09 -1.75 -10.18
C VAL A 148 -14.29 -2.31 -9.41
N GLU A 149 -14.04 -3.30 -8.58
CA GLU A 149 -15.02 -4.04 -7.79
C GLU A 149 -14.36 -4.56 -6.52
N VAL A 150 -15.12 -4.65 -5.45
CA VAL A 150 -14.68 -5.23 -4.17
C VAL A 150 -15.81 -6.07 -3.59
N ASP A 151 -15.48 -7.23 -3.05
CA ASP A 151 -16.36 -8.11 -2.28
C ASP A 151 -15.71 -8.42 -0.92
N ASP A 152 -16.34 -9.27 -0.10
CA ASP A 152 -15.87 -9.57 1.28
C ASP A 152 -14.48 -10.25 1.35
N LYS A 153 -13.94 -10.73 0.23
CA LYS A 153 -12.71 -11.55 0.19
C LYS A 153 -11.69 -11.07 -0.81
N SER A 154 -12.11 -10.32 -1.81
CA SER A 154 -11.25 -9.92 -2.92
C SER A 154 -11.65 -8.57 -3.51
N PHE A 155 -10.72 -7.96 -4.21
CA PHE A 155 -11.00 -6.81 -5.04
C PHE A 155 -10.46 -7.03 -6.46
N LYS A 156 -10.96 -6.23 -7.39
CA LYS A 156 -10.50 -6.25 -8.78
C LYS A 156 -9.91 -4.90 -9.15
N VAL A 157 -8.81 -4.96 -9.89
CA VAL A 157 -8.20 -3.80 -10.54
C VAL A 157 -8.01 -4.06 -12.02
N SER A 158 -8.00 -3.03 -12.84
CA SER A 158 -7.81 -3.16 -14.29
C SER A 158 -6.56 -2.42 -14.72
N LEU A 159 -5.62 -3.12 -15.32
CA LEU A 159 -4.38 -2.57 -15.86
C LEU A 159 -4.54 -2.31 -17.35
N ILE A 160 -4.24 -1.09 -17.77
CA ILE A 160 -4.10 -0.74 -19.20
C ILE A 160 -2.78 -1.33 -19.75
N PRO A 161 -2.62 -1.45 -21.08
CA PRO A 161 -1.43 -2.08 -21.66
C PRO A 161 -0.11 -1.48 -21.17
N GLU A 162 -0.04 -0.18 -21.03
CA GLU A 162 1.14 0.53 -20.52
C GLU A 162 1.48 0.10 -19.08
N SER A 163 0.50 0.17 -18.15
CA SER A 163 0.73 -0.28 -16.76
C SER A 163 1.07 -1.76 -16.66
N TRP A 164 0.58 -2.57 -17.59
CA TRP A 164 0.92 -3.99 -17.66
C TRP A 164 2.36 -4.20 -18.08
N SER A 165 2.86 -3.54 -19.13
CA SER A 165 4.21 -3.74 -19.67
C SER A 165 5.30 -3.04 -18.84
N GLU A 166 4.99 -1.89 -18.24
CA GLU A 166 5.95 -1.07 -17.49
C GLU A 166 6.03 -1.44 -15.99
N THR A 167 5.37 -2.51 -15.58
CA THR A 167 5.42 -3.04 -14.20
C THR A 167 5.68 -4.53 -14.18
N THR A 168 6.03 -5.09 -13.02
CA THR A 168 6.28 -6.53 -12.86
C THR A 168 5.06 -7.41 -13.11
N PHE A 169 3.87 -6.82 -13.27
CA PHE A 169 2.63 -7.58 -13.50
C PHE A 169 2.64 -8.43 -14.77
N TYR A 170 3.40 -8.06 -15.80
CA TYR A 170 3.50 -8.87 -17.03
C TYR A 170 4.09 -10.26 -16.81
N GLN A 171 4.84 -10.47 -15.73
CA GLN A 171 5.39 -11.77 -15.34
C GLN A 171 4.64 -12.44 -14.19
N SER A 172 3.64 -11.75 -13.59
CA SER A 172 2.91 -12.25 -12.44
C SER A 172 2.10 -13.51 -12.78
N LYS A 173 2.01 -14.40 -11.80
CA LYS A 173 1.30 -15.68 -11.87
C LYS A 173 0.25 -15.75 -10.77
N ILE A 174 -0.79 -16.54 -11.02
CA ILE A 174 -1.77 -16.88 -9.98
C ILE A 174 -1.04 -17.52 -8.80
N GLY A 175 -1.33 -17.03 -7.59
CA GLY A 175 -0.68 -17.43 -6.35
C GLY A 175 0.49 -16.54 -5.92
N ASP A 176 0.91 -15.57 -6.74
CA ASP A 176 1.95 -14.62 -6.32
C ASP A 176 1.46 -13.75 -5.16
N THR A 177 2.36 -13.52 -4.20
CA THR A 177 2.14 -12.60 -3.06
C THR A 177 2.29 -11.16 -3.52
N ILE A 178 1.28 -10.34 -3.27
CA ILE A 178 1.18 -8.95 -3.70
C ILE A 178 1.15 -8.02 -2.48
N ASN A 179 2.02 -7.01 -2.44
CA ASN A 179 1.96 -5.96 -1.42
C ASN A 179 0.76 -5.06 -1.64
N LEU A 180 0.05 -4.75 -0.56
CA LEU A 180 -1.14 -3.88 -0.55
C LEU A 180 -0.90 -2.70 0.39
N GLU A 181 -1.12 -1.49 -0.14
CA GLU A 181 -1.22 -0.26 0.64
C GLU A 181 -2.52 0.43 0.27
N THR A 182 -3.42 0.57 1.24
CA THR A 182 -4.70 1.27 1.07
C THR A 182 -4.48 2.79 1.12
N ASP A 183 -5.35 3.55 0.46
CA ASP A 183 -5.25 5.00 0.42
C ASP A 183 -5.23 5.59 1.83
N ILE A 184 -4.23 6.41 2.12
CA ILE A 184 -4.04 7.04 3.42
C ILE A 184 -5.23 7.91 3.83
N LEU A 185 -5.92 8.53 2.88
CA LEU A 185 -7.11 9.34 3.15
C LEU A 185 -8.23 8.48 3.71
N GLY A 186 -8.42 7.26 3.17
CA GLY A 186 -9.39 6.30 3.71
C GLY A 186 -9.12 5.94 5.16
N LYS A 187 -7.84 5.75 5.53
CA LYS A 187 -7.45 5.45 6.92
C LYS A 187 -7.79 6.59 7.88
N TYR A 188 -7.51 7.84 7.50
CA TYR A 188 -7.85 9.00 8.32
C TYR A 188 -9.35 9.18 8.47
N ILE A 189 -10.13 9.03 7.38
CA ILE A 189 -11.58 9.16 7.41
C ILE A 189 -12.20 8.10 8.33
N VAL A 190 -11.83 6.83 8.17
CA VAL A 190 -12.34 5.74 9.00
C VAL A 190 -11.99 5.97 10.48
N ASN A 191 -10.72 6.28 10.77
CA ASN A 191 -10.27 6.52 12.15
C ASN A 191 -11.04 7.70 12.81
N THR A 192 -11.19 8.81 12.09
CA THR A 192 -11.90 9.98 12.61
C THR A 192 -13.38 9.67 12.86
N THR A 193 -14.01 8.91 11.95
CA THR A 193 -15.43 8.53 12.06
C THR A 193 -15.64 7.56 13.22
N GLU A 194 -14.80 6.53 13.36
CA GLU A 194 -14.86 5.60 14.49
C GLU A 194 -14.71 6.33 15.85
N ASN A 195 -13.75 7.25 15.96
CA ASN A 195 -13.54 8.05 17.16
C ASN A 195 -14.75 8.96 17.46
N TYR A 196 -15.33 9.58 16.43
CA TYR A 196 -16.53 10.41 16.61
C TYR A 196 -17.73 9.61 17.10
N LEU A 197 -17.98 8.44 16.51
CA LEU A 197 -19.11 7.58 16.89
C LEU A 197 -18.94 7.04 18.33
N ASN A 198 -17.73 6.64 18.72
CA ASN A 198 -17.43 6.17 20.08
C ASN A 198 -17.68 7.28 21.12
N ASN A 199 -17.18 8.49 20.86
CA ASN A 199 -17.39 9.64 21.75
C ASN A 199 -18.85 10.07 21.79
N ALA A 200 -19.60 9.98 20.69
CA ALA A 200 -21.02 10.29 20.66
C ALA A 200 -21.86 9.27 21.45
N GLY A 201 -21.42 7.99 21.46
CA GLY A 201 -22.02 6.95 22.31
C GLY A 201 -21.86 7.24 23.79
N GLU A 202 -20.62 7.55 24.23
CA GLU A 202 -20.34 7.89 25.63
C GLU A 202 -21.08 9.17 26.11
N ASN A 203 -21.24 10.16 25.25
CA ASN A 203 -21.98 11.37 25.56
C ASN A 203 -23.50 11.14 25.63
N ARG A 204 -24.03 10.14 24.86
CA ARG A 204 -25.45 9.75 25.00
C ARG A 204 -25.73 9.01 26.30
N GLU A 205 -24.81 8.21 26.81
CA GLU A 205 -24.94 7.60 28.14
C GLU A 205 -24.80 8.63 29.26
N LYS A 206 -23.98 9.68 29.08
CA LYS A 206 -23.81 10.79 30.04
C LYS A 206 -24.91 11.84 29.93
N SER A 207 -25.55 12.03 28.79
CA SER A 207 -26.78 12.82 28.66
C SER A 207 -27.94 11.95 29.10
N GLY A 208 -28.02 11.79 30.43
CA GLY A 208 -28.98 10.91 31.04
C GLY A 208 -30.39 11.17 30.52
N SER A 209 -31.08 10.09 30.18
CA SER A 209 -32.51 10.09 29.89
C SER A 209 -33.24 10.95 30.92
N LEU A 210 -34.21 11.71 30.46
CA LEU A 210 -35.12 12.44 31.32
C LEU A 210 -35.89 11.40 32.13
N THR A 211 -35.37 11.07 33.34
CA THR A 211 -35.99 10.09 34.20
C THR A 211 -37.08 10.81 35.07
N LYS A 212 -38.08 10.06 35.47
CA LYS A 212 -39.16 10.56 36.32
C LYS A 212 -38.61 11.24 37.59
N GLU A 213 -37.53 10.69 38.17
CA GLU A 213 -36.82 11.22 39.33
C GLU A 213 -36.16 12.58 39.06
N LYS A 214 -35.55 12.77 37.87
CA LYS A 214 -35.01 14.06 37.45
C LYS A 214 -36.10 15.09 37.25
N LEU A 215 -37.23 14.74 36.62
CA LEU A 215 -38.37 15.64 36.47
C LEU A 215 -38.94 16.06 37.78
N GLN A 216 -39.13 15.13 38.74
CA GLN A 216 -39.57 15.44 40.11
C GLN A 216 -38.60 16.37 40.85
N LYS A 217 -37.29 16.18 40.70
CA LYS A 217 -36.27 17.06 41.27
C LYS A 217 -36.34 18.48 40.76
N TYR A 218 -36.86 18.69 39.57
CA TYR A 218 -37.08 20.02 38.96
C TYR A 218 -38.52 20.51 39.11
N GLY A 219 -39.35 19.88 39.96
CA GLY A 219 -40.67 20.38 40.33
C GLY A 219 -41.79 19.98 39.38
N TYR A 220 -41.58 18.96 38.55
CA TYR A 220 -42.65 18.41 37.72
C TYR A 220 -43.30 17.21 38.46
N ASP A 221 -44.56 17.39 38.87
CA ASP A 221 -45.42 16.31 39.36
C ASP A 221 -45.94 15.49 38.17
N LEU A 222 -45.51 14.20 38.08
CA LEU A 222 -45.89 13.26 37.04
C LEU A 222 -46.56 12.02 37.62
#